data_3f69c8c591a75e382471bbcf6bb74b29
#
_entry.id   3f69c8c591a75e382471bbcf6bb74b29
#
_cell.length_a   1.000
_cell.length_b   1.000
_cell.length_c   1.000
_cell.angle_alpha   90.00
_cell.angle_beta   90.00
_cell.angle_gamma   90.00
#
_symmetry.space_group_name_H-M   'P 1'
#
loop_
_entity.id
_entity.type
_entity.pdbx_description
1 polymer ?
#
loop_
_entity_poly.entity_id
_entity_poly.type
_entity_poly.pdbx_seq_one_letter_code
_entity_poly.pdbx_strand_id
1 'polypeptide(L)'
;MGNTGNPDNKELVIHSIITAMSPSLDGEELRRLDDILREKLHGMKLEEECTELSTWNDDNEYIVKIFLANKKLIGCKEGSLEQYALSLKQFFGMIDKNYRDVKKDDIKYFLAVRSGEVQHNTLANIKSNLSSFFTFLHDEGYIPTNPIKPIKIKRVDVENIHLTVDEEVAVRDVKKSLRDEALVDFLFSTGVRVGELAAMDISNVDFAAGTVTFRGEKSDRFRTVILDARAKRHLAAYLNSRKDNNPALFVTERVYDGQPRRLKKDAIEKITKAVGKAAGLHKVLTVHVFRRTLATRLADKECPLEVVQEILGHRSPTTTKRYIAQNQARIRRQAVRYMDAA
;
A
#
# COMPACT_ATOMS: atom_id res chain seq x y z
N MET A 1 -8.40 31.77 -44.23
CA MET A 1 -9.59 31.56 -45.09
C MET A 1 -10.32 30.38 -44.48
N GLY A 2 -11.45 30.38 -43.93
CA GLY A 2 -12.55 31.25 -43.68
C GLY A 2 -13.22 30.73 -42.40
N ASN A 3 -13.47 31.65 -41.52
CA ASN A 3 -14.14 31.41 -40.25
C ASN A 3 -15.65 31.27 -40.53
N THR A 4 -16.19 30.04 -40.50
CA THR A 4 -17.65 29.83 -40.48
C THR A 4 -18.08 29.96 -39.02
N GLY A 5 -18.48 31.17 -38.62
CA GLY A 5 -19.03 31.47 -37.32
C GLY A 5 -20.26 30.60 -37.03
N ASN A 6 -20.20 29.93 -35.89
CA ASN A 6 -21.35 29.32 -35.23
C ASN A 6 -22.42 30.43 -35.01
N PRO A 7 -23.72 30.23 -35.34
CA PRO A 7 -24.75 31.22 -35.09
C PRO A 7 -24.71 31.62 -33.60
N ASP A 8 -24.75 32.92 -33.34
CA ASP A 8 -24.63 33.50 -32.00
C ASP A 8 -25.64 32.79 -31.07
N ASN A 9 -25.17 32.14 -30.01
CA ASN A 9 -26.02 31.41 -29.02
C ASN A 9 -27.22 32.26 -28.57
N LYS A 10 -27.13 33.59 -28.65
CA LYS A 10 -28.22 34.52 -28.32
C LYS A 10 -29.40 34.39 -29.28
N GLU A 11 -29.16 34.32 -30.60
CA GLU A 11 -30.23 34.19 -31.58
C GLU A 11 -30.97 32.85 -31.38
N LEU A 12 -30.27 31.79 -31.04
CA LEU A 12 -30.89 30.49 -30.76
C LEU A 12 -31.77 30.55 -29.50
N VAL A 13 -31.29 31.20 -28.43
CA VAL A 13 -32.06 31.37 -27.18
C VAL A 13 -33.30 32.24 -27.39
N ILE A 14 -33.14 33.40 -28.08
CA ILE A 14 -34.27 34.30 -28.42
C ILE A 14 -35.32 33.55 -29.23
N HIS A 15 -34.89 32.84 -30.27
CA HIS A 15 -35.79 32.05 -31.14
C HIS A 15 -36.51 30.94 -30.32
N SER A 16 -35.82 30.25 -29.44
CA SER A 16 -36.42 29.25 -28.55
C SER A 16 -37.49 29.84 -27.62
N ILE A 17 -37.23 31.01 -27.01
CA ILE A 17 -38.20 31.68 -26.15
C ILE A 17 -39.42 32.14 -26.93
N ILE A 18 -39.24 32.78 -28.07
CA ILE A 18 -40.31 33.24 -28.95
C ILE A 18 -41.19 32.06 -29.40
N THR A 19 -40.56 30.96 -29.81
CA THR A 19 -41.26 29.73 -30.18
C THR A 19 -42.08 29.13 -29.04
N ALA A 20 -41.51 29.09 -27.83
CA ALA A 20 -42.19 28.57 -26.65
C ALA A 20 -43.37 29.45 -26.20
N MET A 21 -43.31 30.77 -26.43
CA MET A 21 -44.36 31.71 -26.06
C MET A 21 -45.43 31.91 -27.14
N SER A 22 -45.18 31.47 -28.37
CA SER A 22 -46.10 31.63 -29.52
C SER A 22 -47.52 31.05 -29.31
N PRO A 23 -47.76 30.00 -28.54
CA PRO A 23 -49.13 29.54 -28.23
C PRO A 23 -49.89 30.46 -27.28
N SER A 24 -49.23 31.34 -26.52
CA SER A 24 -49.77 32.11 -25.40
C SER A 24 -49.84 33.61 -25.65
N LEU A 25 -49.15 34.12 -26.67
CA LEU A 25 -49.03 35.55 -27.01
C LEU A 25 -49.49 35.80 -28.45
N ASP A 26 -50.07 36.99 -28.66
CA ASP A 26 -50.43 37.41 -30.04
C ASP A 26 -49.21 37.95 -30.82
N GLY A 27 -49.39 38.21 -32.11
CA GLY A 27 -48.30 38.59 -33.01
C GLY A 27 -47.64 39.93 -32.66
N GLU A 28 -48.33 40.85 -32.00
CA GLU A 28 -47.81 42.15 -31.55
C GLU A 28 -47.00 41.98 -30.24
N GLU A 29 -47.50 41.16 -29.34
CA GLU A 29 -46.84 40.84 -28.08
C GLU A 29 -45.55 40.04 -28.31
N LEU A 30 -45.56 39.13 -29.29
CA LEU A 30 -44.32 38.37 -29.68
C LEU A 30 -43.25 39.27 -30.26
N ARG A 31 -43.60 40.26 -31.08
CA ARG A 31 -42.63 41.24 -31.60
C ARG A 31 -42.03 42.08 -30.46
N ARG A 32 -42.89 42.53 -29.57
CA ARG A 32 -42.45 43.29 -28.40
C ARG A 32 -41.53 42.51 -27.47
N LEU A 33 -41.79 41.22 -27.30
CA LEU A 33 -40.92 40.30 -26.56
C LEU A 33 -39.57 40.12 -27.26
N ASP A 34 -39.55 39.95 -28.59
CA ASP A 34 -38.30 39.84 -29.38
C ASP A 34 -37.43 41.09 -29.21
N ASP A 35 -38.04 42.31 -29.35
CA ASP A 35 -37.34 43.58 -29.16
C ASP A 35 -36.75 43.74 -27.75
N ILE A 36 -37.50 43.36 -26.72
CA ILE A 36 -37.03 43.41 -25.33
C ILE A 36 -35.88 42.43 -25.11
N LEU A 37 -35.98 41.21 -25.61
CA LEU A 37 -34.90 40.17 -25.45
C LEU A 37 -33.63 40.63 -26.17
N ARG A 38 -33.72 41.23 -27.36
CA ARG A 38 -32.56 41.75 -28.10
C ARG A 38 -31.93 42.94 -27.36
N GLU A 39 -32.71 43.84 -26.80
CA GLU A 39 -32.22 44.97 -26.02
C GLU A 39 -31.53 44.48 -24.73
N LYS A 40 -32.16 43.59 -23.97
CA LYS A 40 -31.65 43.14 -22.68
C LYS A 40 -30.41 42.26 -22.81
N LEU A 41 -30.33 41.45 -23.86
CA LEU A 41 -29.18 40.60 -24.12
C LEU A 41 -28.08 41.26 -24.94
N HIS A 42 -28.28 42.54 -25.33
CA HIS A 42 -27.26 43.32 -26.04
C HIS A 42 -26.01 43.48 -25.17
N GLY A 43 -24.84 43.16 -25.74
CA GLY A 43 -23.55 43.23 -24.99
C GLY A 43 -23.27 42.08 -24.01
N MET A 44 -24.24 41.18 -23.74
CA MET A 44 -24.02 40.01 -22.94
C MET A 44 -23.44 38.90 -23.80
N LYS A 45 -22.52 38.10 -23.28
CA LYS A 45 -22.07 36.83 -23.90
C LYS A 45 -22.85 35.70 -23.24
N LEU A 46 -23.75 35.06 -23.97
CA LEU A 46 -24.42 33.84 -23.50
C LEU A 46 -23.45 32.67 -23.73
N GLU A 47 -22.90 32.19 -22.66
CA GLU A 47 -22.23 30.88 -22.62
C GLU A 47 -23.29 29.86 -22.16
N GLU A 48 -23.44 28.75 -22.89
CA GLU A 48 -24.17 27.61 -22.34
C GLU A 48 -23.49 27.24 -21.03
N GLU A 49 -24.20 27.40 -19.91
CA GLU A 49 -23.82 26.63 -18.74
C GLU A 49 -23.87 25.16 -19.17
N CYS A 50 -22.71 24.54 -19.31
CA CYS A 50 -22.63 23.09 -19.38
C CYS A 50 -23.31 22.53 -18.14
N THR A 51 -24.61 22.25 -18.27
CA THR A 51 -25.35 21.41 -17.29
C THR A 51 -24.97 19.93 -17.43
N GLU A 52 -24.02 19.60 -18.30
CA GLU A 52 -23.19 18.41 -18.11
C GLU A 52 -22.33 18.66 -16.88
N LEU A 53 -22.85 18.16 -15.76
CA LEU A 53 -22.19 18.08 -14.47
C LEU A 53 -20.71 17.72 -14.65
N SER A 54 -19.83 18.65 -14.25
CA SER A 54 -18.41 18.47 -13.99
C SER A 54 -17.54 18.09 -15.19
N THR A 55 -16.40 18.73 -15.26
CA THR A 55 -15.30 18.29 -16.13
C THR A 55 -15.03 16.81 -15.83
N TRP A 56 -14.74 15.99 -16.85
CA TRP A 56 -14.47 14.55 -16.68
C TRP A 56 -13.43 14.28 -15.56
N ASN A 57 -12.53 15.21 -15.24
CA ASN A 57 -11.61 15.16 -14.12
C ASN A 57 -12.33 15.17 -12.77
N ASP A 58 -13.39 15.97 -12.62
CA ASP A 58 -14.17 16.05 -11.38
C ASP A 58 -14.95 14.75 -11.15
N ASP A 59 -15.50 14.13 -12.22
CA ASP A 59 -16.17 12.84 -12.16
C ASP A 59 -15.22 11.72 -11.72
N ASN A 60 -14.03 11.65 -12.31
CA ASN A 60 -13.02 10.65 -11.96
C ASN A 60 -12.53 10.85 -10.52
N GLU A 61 -12.31 12.09 -10.10
CA GLU A 61 -11.89 12.39 -8.74
C GLU A 61 -12.99 12.03 -7.72
N TYR A 62 -14.22 12.36 -8.04
CA TYR A 62 -15.37 12.06 -7.19
C TYR A 62 -15.56 10.55 -6.99
N ILE A 63 -15.58 9.76 -8.08
CA ILE A 63 -15.78 8.31 -7.97
C ILE A 63 -14.59 7.61 -7.28
N VAL A 64 -13.37 8.12 -7.44
CA VAL A 64 -12.21 7.64 -6.68
C VAL A 64 -12.37 7.92 -5.19
N LYS A 65 -12.87 9.09 -4.79
CA LYS A 65 -13.18 9.40 -3.38
C LYS A 65 -14.22 8.45 -2.79
N ILE A 66 -15.30 8.16 -3.55
CA ILE A 66 -16.33 7.17 -3.12
C ILE A 66 -15.70 5.78 -2.96
N PHE A 67 -14.91 5.33 -3.91
CA PHE A 67 -14.20 4.05 -3.81
C PHE A 67 -13.31 3.97 -2.57
N LEU A 68 -12.51 5.01 -2.30
CA LEU A 68 -11.64 5.05 -1.13
C LEU A 68 -12.43 5.07 0.18
N ALA A 69 -13.56 5.80 0.22
CA ALA A 69 -14.48 5.81 1.35
C ALA A 69 -15.08 4.41 1.59
N ASN A 70 -15.53 3.73 0.54
CA ASN A 70 -15.99 2.34 0.62
C ASN A 70 -14.90 1.40 1.15
N LYS A 71 -13.64 1.52 0.64
CA LYS A 71 -12.51 0.74 1.14
C LYS A 71 -12.22 1.01 2.61
N LYS A 72 -12.37 2.24 3.07
CA LYS A 72 -12.21 2.61 4.49
C LYS A 72 -13.31 1.98 5.35
N LEU A 73 -14.56 2.01 4.91
CA LEU A 73 -15.69 1.39 5.61
C LEU A 73 -15.51 -0.13 5.81
N ILE A 74 -14.97 -0.83 4.82
CA ILE A 74 -14.67 -2.27 4.92
C ILE A 74 -13.35 -2.58 5.65
N GLY A 75 -12.74 -1.57 6.33
CA GLY A 75 -11.59 -1.75 7.21
C GLY A 75 -10.23 -1.75 6.54
N CYS A 76 -10.09 -1.21 5.32
CA CYS A 76 -8.76 -1.03 4.71
C CYS A 76 -7.94 -0.02 5.52
N LYS A 77 -6.66 -0.35 5.74
CA LYS A 77 -5.71 0.52 6.45
C LYS A 77 -5.24 1.67 5.58
N GLU A 78 -4.87 2.79 6.20
CA GLU A 78 -4.45 4.03 5.52
C GLU A 78 -3.39 3.79 4.45
N GLY A 79 -2.32 3.06 4.74
CA GLY A 79 -1.29 2.75 3.73
C GLY A 79 -1.78 1.93 2.53
N SER A 80 -2.91 1.20 2.66
CA SER A 80 -3.55 0.54 1.50
C SER A 80 -4.38 1.53 0.70
N LEU A 81 -5.06 2.46 1.37
CA LEU A 81 -5.82 3.54 0.73
C LEU A 81 -4.90 4.45 -0.09
N GLU A 82 -3.74 4.82 0.47
CA GLU A 82 -2.70 5.57 -0.24
C GLU A 82 -2.22 4.86 -1.52
N GLN A 83 -2.02 3.53 -1.45
CA GLN A 83 -1.61 2.75 -2.62
C GLN A 83 -2.71 2.68 -3.69
N TYR A 84 -3.99 2.56 -3.30
CA TYR A 84 -5.11 2.66 -4.22
C TYR A 84 -5.14 4.05 -4.87
N ALA A 85 -5.11 5.11 -4.06
CA ALA A 85 -5.13 6.50 -4.54
C ALA A 85 -3.98 6.79 -5.52
N LEU A 86 -2.75 6.36 -5.18
CA LEU A 86 -1.58 6.55 -6.02
C LEU A 86 -1.73 5.83 -7.37
N SER A 87 -2.18 4.57 -7.36
CA SER A 87 -2.37 3.79 -8.59
C SER A 87 -3.43 4.41 -9.50
N LEU A 88 -4.55 4.87 -8.93
CA LEU A 88 -5.63 5.51 -9.67
C LEU A 88 -5.23 6.89 -10.20
N LYS A 89 -4.52 7.70 -9.39
CA LYS A 89 -3.97 8.98 -9.83
C LYS A 89 -3.01 8.81 -11.03
N GLN A 90 -2.13 7.80 -10.98
CA GLN A 90 -1.22 7.51 -12.09
C GLN A 90 -1.98 7.04 -13.33
N PHE A 91 -3.02 6.22 -13.16
CA PHE A 91 -3.83 5.73 -14.25
C PHE A 91 -4.59 6.85 -14.95
N PHE A 92 -5.40 7.61 -14.24
CA PHE A 92 -6.20 8.70 -14.81
C PHE A 92 -5.35 9.90 -15.23
N GLY A 93 -4.15 10.08 -14.67
CA GLY A 93 -3.19 11.08 -15.16
C GLY A 93 -2.55 10.74 -16.50
N MET A 94 -2.55 9.47 -16.90
CA MET A 94 -2.05 9.02 -18.21
C MET A 94 -3.18 8.79 -19.21
N ILE A 95 -4.30 8.22 -18.75
CA ILE A 95 -5.47 7.91 -19.58
C ILE A 95 -6.48 9.03 -19.40
N ASP A 96 -6.50 9.93 -20.38
CA ASP A 96 -7.36 11.11 -20.39
C ASP A 96 -8.79 10.73 -20.84
N LYS A 97 -9.50 9.96 -20.02
CA LYS A 97 -10.86 9.47 -20.25
C LYS A 97 -11.67 9.43 -18.96
N ASN A 98 -12.99 9.63 -19.10
CA ASN A 98 -13.92 9.32 -18.03
C ASN A 98 -13.87 7.81 -17.71
N TYR A 99 -14.03 7.44 -16.43
CA TYR A 99 -14.00 6.03 -16.00
C TYR A 99 -15.02 5.15 -16.73
N ARG A 100 -16.13 5.72 -17.22
CA ARG A 100 -17.17 5.03 -17.98
C ARG A 100 -16.70 4.62 -19.39
N ASP A 101 -15.78 5.41 -19.97
CA ASP A 101 -15.27 5.23 -21.33
C ASP A 101 -13.99 4.40 -21.40
N VAL A 102 -13.45 4.01 -20.24
CA VAL A 102 -12.24 3.21 -20.15
C VAL A 102 -12.48 1.81 -20.71
N LYS A 103 -11.69 1.46 -21.73
CA LYS A 103 -11.72 0.14 -22.39
C LYS A 103 -10.53 -0.72 -21.95
N LYS A 104 -10.62 -2.01 -22.23
CA LYS A 104 -9.56 -2.99 -21.96
C LYS A 104 -8.20 -2.56 -22.52
N ASP A 105 -8.19 -1.95 -23.71
CA ASP A 105 -6.94 -1.58 -24.38
C ASP A 105 -6.29 -0.34 -23.75
N ASP A 106 -7.05 0.58 -23.17
CA ASP A 106 -6.51 1.70 -22.38
C ASP A 106 -5.74 1.17 -21.16
N ILE A 107 -6.31 0.19 -20.48
CA ILE A 107 -5.65 -0.43 -19.30
C ILE A 107 -4.40 -1.20 -19.73
N LYS A 108 -4.45 -1.93 -20.86
CA LYS A 108 -3.26 -2.62 -21.39
C LYS A 108 -2.16 -1.64 -21.77
N TYR A 109 -2.52 -0.53 -22.43
CA TYR A 109 -1.58 0.52 -22.81
C TYR A 109 -0.89 1.09 -21.57
N PHE A 110 -1.67 1.50 -20.56
CA PHE A 110 -1.13 1.98 -19.29
C PHE A 110 -0.16 0.97 -18.64
N LEU A 111 -0.58 -0.30 -18.54
CA LEU A 111 0.25 -1.35 -17.91
C LEU A 111 1.51 -1.65 -18.75
N ALA A 112 1.44 -1.55 -20.08
CA ALA A 112 2.59 -1.72 -20.97
C ALA A 112 3.62 -0.60 -20.78
N VAL A 113 3.19 0.66 -20.73
CA VAL A 113 4.08 1.79 -20.42
C VAL A 113 4.72 1.63 -19.05
N ARG A 114 3.90 1.36 -18.02
CA ARG A 114 4.41 1.18 -16.66
C ARG A 114 5.36 -0.02 -16.50
N SER A 115 5.25 -1.04 -17.37
CA SER A 115 6.13 -2.21 -17.31
C SER A 115 7.60 -1.89 -17.58
N GLY A 116 7.89 -0.82 -18.32
CA GLY A 116 9.26 -0.33 -18.55
C GLY A 116 9.84 0.47 -17.37
N GLU A 117 9.00 0.94 -16.44
CA GLU A 117 9.41 1.85 -15.36
C GLU A 117 9.48 1.18 -13.99
N VAL A 118 8.73 0.10 -13.78
CA VAL A 118 8.61 -0.56 -12.47
C VAL A 118 8.91 -2.05 -12.52
N GLN A 119 9.30 -2.60 -11.38
CA GLN A 119 9.48 -4.04 -11.26
C GLN A 119 8.16 -4.80 -11.48
N HIS A 120 8.26 -6.00 -12.03
CA HIS A 120 7.12 -6.84 -12.42
C HIS A 120 6.08 -7.05 -11.30
N ASN A 121 6.53 -7.28 -10.07
CA ASN A 121 5.61 -7.44 -8.93
C ASN A 121 4.93 -6.12 -8.52
N THR A 122 5.58 -4.98 -8.72
CA THR A 122 4.97 -3.66 -8.56
C THR A 122 3.86 -3.44 -9.60
N LEU A 123 4.14 -3.81 -10.85
CA LEU A 123 3.14 -3.78 -11.92
C LEU A 123 1.92 -4.67 -11.59
N ALA A 124 2.16 -5.88 -11.07
CA ALA A 124 1.08 -6.77 -10.64
C ALA A 124 0.25 -6.18 -9.48
N ASN A 125 0.87 -5.41 -8.57
CA ASN A 125 0.15 -4.70 -7.52
C ASN A 125 -0.68 -3.53 -8.08
N ILE A 126 -0.12 -2.73 -8.99
CA ILE A 126 -0.86 -1.67 -9.69
C ILE A 126 -2.08 -2.26 -10.39
N LYS A 127 -1.90 -3.35 -11.16
CA LYS A 127 -3.03 -4.05 -11.80
C LYS A 127 -4.06 -4.53 -10.79
N SER A 128 -3.63 -5.04 -9.63
CA SER A 128 -4.54 -5.48 -8.57
C SER A 128 -5.36 -4.33 -7.99
N ASN A 129 -4.74 -3.15 -7.81
CA ASN A 129 -5.40 -1.95 -7.35
C ASN A 129 -6.45 -1.46 -8.35
N LEU A 130 -6.09 -1.38 -9.63
CA LEU A 130 -7.04 -1.05 -10.71
C LEU A 130 -8.17 -2.10 -10.78
N SER A 131 -7.85 -3.39 -10.63
CA SER A 131 -8.87 -4.44 -10.62
C SER A 131 -9.87 -4.27 -9.48
N SER A 132 -9.41 -3.87 -8.29
CA SER A 132 -10.29 -3.59 -7.16
C SER A 132 -11.22 -2.41 -7.43
N PHE A 133 -10.74 -1.37 -8.11
CA PHE A 133 -11.52 -0.20 -8.50
C PHE A 133 -12.56 -0.54 -9.56
N PHE A 134 -12.16 -1.13 -10.69
CA PHE A 134 -13.11 -1.47 -11.76
C PHE A 134 -14.10 -2.56 -11.37
N THR A 135 -13.74 -3.44 -10.43
CA THR A 135 -14.69 -4.39 -9.84
C THR A 135 -15.73 -3.66 -8.99
N PHE A 136 -15.30 -2.71 -8.15
CA PHE A 136 -16.22 -1.86 -7.41
C PHE A 136 -17.18 -1.09 -8.35
N LEU A 137 -16.66 -0.46 -9.41
CA LEU A 137 -17.50 0.27 -10.35
C LEU A 137 -18.56 -0.62 -11.02
N HIS A 138 -18.17 -1.84 -11.37
CA HIS A 138 -19.09 -2.80 -12.00
C HIS A 138 -20.13 -3.32 -11.01
N ASP A 139 -19.71 -3.68 -9.79
CA ASP A 139 -20.59 -4.28 -8.78
C ASP A 139 -21.60 -3.25 -8.23
N GLU A 140 -21.23 -1.97 -8.17
CA GLU A 140 -22.11 -0.85 -7.79
C GLU A 140 -22.92 -0.28 -8.97
N GLY A 141 -22.78 -0.85 -10.18
CA GLY A 141 -23.56 -0.46 -11.37
C GLY A 141 -23.10 0.82 -12.07
N TYR A 142 -21.94 1.39 -11.71
CA TYR A 142 -21.39 2.58 -12.39
C TYR A 142 -20.92 2.32 -13.82
N ILE A 143 -20.56 1.07 -14.13
CA ILE A 143 -20.16 0.62 -15.48
C ILE A 143 -20.83 -0.72 -15.80
N PRO A 144 -21.24 -0.95 -17.07
CA PRO A 144 -21.96 -2.18 -17.46
C PRO A 144 -21.04 -3.41 -17.55
N THR A 145 -19.74 -3.21 -17.81
CA THR A 145 -18.76 -4.28 -17.99
C THR A 145 -17.43 -3.94 -17.31
N ASN A 146 -16.78 -4.93 -16.73
CA ASN A 146 -15.48 -4.75 -16.09
C ASN A 146 -14.32 -4.89 -17.11
N PRO A 147 -13.65 -3.79 -17.52
CA PRO A 147 -12.64 -3.82 -18.59
C PRO A 147 -11.33 -4.51 -18.19
N ILE A 148 -11.05 -4.65 -16.89
CA ILE A 148 -9.78 -5.23 -16.42
C ILE A 148 -9.86 -6.75 -16.19
N LYS A 149 -11.06 -7.31 -16.05
CA LYS A 149 -11.27 -8.73 -15.74
C LYS A 149 -10.49 -9.70 -16.67
N PRO A 150 -10.36 -9.44 -17.98
CA PRO A 150 -9.63 -10.32 -18.90
C PRO A 150 -8.11 -10.19 -18.80
N ILE A 151 -7.57 -9.17 -18.12
CA ILE A 151 -6.13 -8.88 -18.10
C ILE A 151 -5.46 -9.69 -16.99
N LYS A 152 -4.50 -10.54 -17.37
CA LYS A 152 -3.73 -11.37 -16.43
C LYS A 152 -2.26 -10.94 -16.45
N ILE A 153 -1.70 -10.64 -15.29
CA ILE A 153 -0.26 -10.44 -15.09
C ILE A 153 0.19 -11.55 -14.13
N LYS A 154 1.10 -12.40 -14.59
CA LYS A 154 1.67 -13.48 -13.76
C LYS A 154 2.64 -12.83 -12.76
N ARG A 155 2.48 -13.12 -11.48
CA ARG A 155 3.50 -12.73 -10.48
C ARG A 155 4.74 -13.57 -10.66
N VAL A 156 5.91 -12.92 -10.57
CA VAL A 156 7.19 -13.61 -10.56
C VAL A 156 7.53 -13.93 -9.11
N ASP A 157 7.90 -15.19 -8.87
CA ASP A 157 8.40 -15.58 -7.56
C ASP A 157 9.75 -14.88 -7.33
N VAL A 158 9.79 -14.08 -6.27
CA VAL A 158 11.02 -13.42 -5.84
C VAL A 158 11.78 -14.38 -4.93
N GLU A 159 13.07 -14.50 -5.18
CA GLU A 159 13.96 -15.28 -4.32
C GLU A 159 13.77 -14.90 -2.83
N ASN A 160 13.74 -15.92 -2.00
CA ASN A 160 13.56 -15.74 -0.56
C ASN A 160 14.88 -15.30 0.08
N ILE A 161 15.18 -14.00 -0.02
CA ILE A 161 16.38 -13.40 0.55
C ILE A 161 16.34 -13.56 2.08
N HIS A 162 17.23 -14.39 2.63
CA HIS A 162 17.49 -14.59 4.06
C HIS A 162 19.00 -14.56 4.31
N LEU A 163 19.44 -14.52 5.54
CA LEU A 163 20.85 -14.60 5.92
C LEU A 163 21.28 -16.06 6.05
N THR A 164 22.48 -16.36 5.56
CA THR A 164 23.19 -17.59 5.90
C THR A 164 23.70 -17.53 7.34
N VAL A 165 24.21 -18.65 7.86
CA VAL A 165 24.78 -18.70 9.22
C VAL A 165 25.98 -17.75 9.34
N ASP A 166 26.87 -17.74 8.34
CA ASP A 166 28.06 -16.86 8.34
C ASP A 166 27.68 -15.38 8.27
N GLU A 167 26.65 -15.05 7.48
CA GLU A 167 26.12 -13.68 7.40
C GLU A 167 25.44 -13.25 8.73
N GLU A 168 24.76 -14.17 9.42
CA GLU A 168 24.23 -13.89 10.77
C GLU A 168 25.35 -13.56 11.74
N VAL A 169 26.44 -14.33 11.71
CA VAL A 169 27.65 -14.09 12.55
C VAL A 169 28.22 -12.72 12.20
N ALA A 170 28.46 -12.45 10.92
CA ALA A 170 29.00 -11.16 10.47
C ALA A 170 28.14 -9.96 10.94
N VAL A 171 26.79 -10.07 10.82
CA VAL A 171 25.86 -9.04 11.32
C VAL A 171 25.96 -8.83 12.83
N ARG A 172 26.14 -9.91 13.60
CA ARG A 172 26.27 -9.86 15.05
C ARG A 172 27.61 -9.27 15.51
N ASP A 173 28.67 -9.50 14.77
CA ASP A 173 30.04 -9.07 15.08
C ASP A 173 30.30 -7.59 14.75
N VAL A 174 29.44 -6.94 13.96
CA VAL A 174 29.52 -5.49 13.74
C VAL A 174 29.46 -4.76 15.08
N LYS A 175 30.43 -3.87 15.33
CA LYS A 175 30.40 -2.98 16.52
C LYS A 175 29.18 -2.05 16.43
N LYS A 176 28.36 -2.05 17.44
CA LYS A 176 27.07 -1.32 17.54
C LYS A 176 26.95 -0.61 18.87
N SER A 177 26.08 0.37 18.96
CA SER A 177 25.60 0.89 20.24
C SER A 177 24.77 -0.17 20.98
N LEU A 178 24.62 -0.03 22.32
CA LEU A 178 23.76 -0.94 23.11
C LEU A 178 22.33 -1.03 22.54
N ARG A 179 21.79 0.10 22.05
CA ARG A 179 20.47 0.13 21.41
C ARG A 179 20.45 -0.72 20.14
N ASP A 180 21.39 -0.51 19.23
CA ASP A 180 21.38 -1.18 17.95
C ASP A 180 21.73 -2.67 18.08
N GLU A 181 22.55 -3.03 19.08
CA GLU A 181 22.80 -4.43 19.42
C GLU A 181 21.54 -5.12 19.94
N ALA A 182 20.84 -4.48 20.87
CA ALA A 182 19.56 -4.98 21.38
C ALA A 182 18.51 -5.09 20.27
N LEU A 183 18.43 -4.10 19.38
CA LEU A 183 17.48 -4.09 18.26
C LEU A 183 17.75 -5.24 17.28
N VAL A 184 19.01 -5.48 16.90
CA VAL A 184 19.41 -6.55 16.00
C VAL A 184 19.09 -7.92 16.58
N ASP A 185 19.46 -8.19 17.83
CA ASP A 185 19.18 -9.48 18.46
C ASP A 185 17.69 -9.69 18.75
N PHE A 186 16.97 -8.61 19.08
CA PHE A 186 15.51 -8.65 19.19
C PHE A 186 14.86 -9.08 17.86
N LEU A 187 15.31 -8.52 16.73
CA LEU A 187 14.81 -8.88 15.41
C LEU A 187 15.14 -10.33 15.03
N PHE A 188 16.33 -10.81 15.33
CA PHE A 188 16.72 -12.22 15.10
C PHE A 188 15.87 -13.20 15.92
N SER A 189 15.56 -12.84 17.16
CA SER A 189 14.81 -13.69 18.07
C SER A 189 13.32 -13.74 17.73
N THR A 190 12.72 -12.57 17.46
CA THR A 190 11.25 -12.43 17.39
C THR A 190 10.69 -12.41 15.97
N GLY A 191 11.47 -11.99 14.99
CA GLY A 191 11.02 -11.85 13.61
C GLY A 191 9.80 -10.94 13.42
N VAL A 192 9.60 -9.95 14.30
CA VAL A 192 8.46 -9.00 14.23
C VAL A 192 8.53 -8.11 12.99
N ARG A 193 7.40 -7.54 12.59
CA ARG A 193 7.36 -6.55 11.51
C ARG A 193 7.84 -5.18 11.98
N VAL A 194 8.37 -4.38 11.07
CA VAL A 194 8.88 -3.04 11.40
C VAL A 194 7.83 -2.16 12.08
N GLY A 195 6.57 -2.26 11.64
CA GLY A 195 5.47 -1.50 12.25
C GLY A 195 5.10 -2.00 13.64
N GLU A 196 5.17 -3.30 13.86
CA GLU A 196 4.97 -3.90 15.18
C GLU A 196 6.06 -3.42 16.15
N LEU A 197 7.33 -3.50 15.73
CA LEU A 197 8.46 -3.03 16.55
C LEU A 197 8.38 -1.53 16.88
N ALA A 198 8.07 -0.70 15.89
CA ALA A 198 7.96 0.74 16.08
C ALA A 198 6.83 1.14 17.05
N ALA A 199 5.80 0.31 17.21
CA ALA A 199 4.68 0.55 18.11
C ALA A 199 4.87 -0.03 19.51
N MET A 200 5.92 -0.85 19.76
CA MET A 200 6.12 -1.53 21.03
C MET A 200 6.55 -0.58 22.14
N ASP A 201 6.03 -0.87 23.34
CA ASP A 201 6.42 -0.28 24.60
C ASP A 201 7.23 -1.26 25.46
N ILE A 202 7.93 -0.73 26.46
CA ILE A 202 8.66 -1.54 27.44
C ILE A 202 7.70 -2.51 28.15
N SER A 203 6.47 -2.08 28.43
CA SER A 203 5.43 -2.88 29.07
C SER A 203 4.97 -4.09 28.27
N ASN A 204 5.30 -4.17 26.99
CA ASN A 204 5.01 -5.35 26.16
C ASN A 204 5.95 -6.53 26.47
N VAL A 205 7.07 -6.29 27.18
CA VAL A 205 8.10 -7.28 27.46
C VAL A 205 7.94 -7.86 28.85
N ASP A 206 7.77 -9.17 28.93
CA ASP A 206 7.89 -9.93 30.16
C ASP A 206 9.29 -10.56 30.24
N PHE A 207 10.17 -9.95 31.04
CA PHE A 207 11.53 -10.45 31.25
C PHE A 207 11.57 -11.75 32.05
N ALA A 208 10.61 -12.02 32.93
CA ALA A 208 10.55 -13.26 33.68
C ALA A 208 10.24 -14.44 32.76
N ALA A 209 9.16 -14.33 32.02
CA ALA A 209 8.75 -15.34 31.05
C ALA A 209 9.64 -15.36 29.77
N GLY A 210 10.39 -14.29 29.48
CA GLY A 210 11.16 -14.16 28.23
C GLY A 210 10.26 -14.04 27.01
N THR A 211 9.16 -13.30 27.13
CA THR A 211 8.16 -13.15 26.08
C THR A 211 7.86 -11.69 25.77
N VAL A 212 7.35 -11.42 24.59
CA VAL A 212 6.85 -10.11 24.18
C VAL A 212 5.45 -10.26 23.61
N THR A 213 4.48 -9.59 24.23
CA THR A 213 3.08 -9.64 23.81
C THR A 213 2.64 -8.30 23.25
N PHE A 214 2.12 -8.29 22.03
CA PHE A 214 1.71 -7.09 21.31
C PHE A 214 0.55 -7.36 20.36
N ARG A 215 -0.12 -6.29 19.92
CA ARG A 215 -1.18 -6.36 18.91
C ARG A 215 -0.59 -6.38 17.51
N GLY A 216 -0.88 -7.40 16.73
CA GLY A 216 -0.37 -7.56 15.37
C GLY A 216 -0.87 -6.49 14.42
N GLU A 217 0.04 -5.84 13.67
CA GLU A 217 -0.30 -4.73 12.75
C GLU A 217 -1.36 -5.10 11.69
N LYS A 218 -1.35 -6.33 11.19
CA LYS A 218 -2.25 -6.78 10.10
C LYS A 218 -3.42 -7.65 10.56
N SER A 219 -3.27 -8.35 11.69
CA SER A 219 -4.26 -9.31 12.19
C SER A 219 -5.21 -8.73 13.22
N ASP A 220 -4.83 -7.62 13.82
CA ASP A 220 -5.52 -6.97 14.94
C ASP A 220 -5.72 -7.89 16.16
N ARG A 221 -4.98 -9.01 16.23
CA ARG A 221 -4.99 -9.98 17.32
C ARG A 221 -3.73 -9.82 18.16
N PHE A 222 -3.85 -10.10 19.44
CA PHE A 222 -2.68 -10.23 20.31
C PHE A 222 -1.84 -11.42 19.86
N ARG A 223 -0.53 -11.24 19.92
CA ARG A 223 0.47 -12.24 19.57
C ARG A 223 1.62 -12.18 20.58
N THR A 224 2.06 -13.33 21.03
CA THR A 224 3.22 -13.48 21.89
C THR A 224 4.37 -14.10 21.10
N VAL A 225 5.56 -13.50 21.20
CA VAL A 225 6.80 -14.01 20.63
C VAL A 225 7.83 -14.23 21.73
N ILE A 226 8.81 -15.08 21.48
CA ILE A 226 9.80 -15.50 22.47
C ILE A 226 11.09 -14.69 22.28
N LEU A 227 11.69 -14.22 23.37
CA LEU A 227 13.04 -13.68 23.43
C LEU A 227 14.02 -14.79 23.79
N ASP A 228 14.98 -15.06 22.90
CA ASP A 228 16.09 -15.93 23.25
C ASP A 228 17.00 -15.27 24.32
N ALA A 229 17.87 -16.06 24.93
CA ALA A 229 18.71 -15.61 26.03
C ALA A 229 19.62 -14.43 25.65
N ARG A 230 20.06 -14.38 24.39
CA ARG A 230 20.92 -13.30 23.88
C ARG A 230 20.14 -11.99 23.71
N ALA A 231 18.98 -12.05 23.05
CA ALA A 231 18.10 -10.91 22.86
C ALA A 231 17.63 -10.35 24.22
N LYS A 232 17.27 -11.21 25.16
CA LYS A 232 16.87 -10.84 26.52
C LYS A 232 17.99 -10.08 27.24
N ARG A 233 19.23 -10.59 27.20
CA ARG A 233 20.40 -9.96 27.83
C ARG A 233 20.70 -8.58 27.24
N HIS A 234 20.77 -8.46 25.90
CA HIS A 234 21.11 -7.19 25.26
C HIS A 234 19.98 -6.17 25.40
N LEU A 235 18.72 -6.60 25.36
CA LEU A 235 17.59 -5.72 25.62
C LEU A 235 17.61 -5.19 27.05
N ALA A 236 17.89 -6.04 28.05
CA ALA A 236 18.02 -5.60 29.42
C ALA A 236 19.18 -4.62 29.62
N ALA A 237 20.35 -4.89 29.02
CA ALA A 237 21.50 -3.99 29.07
C ALA A 237 21.18 -2.62 28.46
N TYR A 238 20.51 -2.59 27.30
CA TYR A 238 20.06 -1.35 26.68
C TYR A 238 19.08 -0.59 27.58
N LEU A 239 18.02 -1.24 28.07
CA LEU A 239 17.00 -0.58 28.90
C LEU A 239 17.59 -0.04 30.20
N ASN A 240 18.52 -0.76 30.84
CA ASN A 240 19.22 -0.29 32.04
C ASN A 240 20.15 0.91 31.77
N SER A 241 20.62 1.07 30.52
CA SER A 241 21.44 2.23 30.11
C SER A 241 20.62 3.50 29.85
N ARG A 242 19.30 3.38 29.71
CA ARG A 242 18.40 4.52 29.46
C ARG A 242 18.23 5.38 30.71
N LYS A 243 18.20 6.70 30.47
CA LYS A 243 18.00 7.71 31.53
C LYS A 243 16.72 8.53 31.30
N ASP A 244 15.87 8.10 30.36
CA ASP A 244 14.63 8.76 30.00
C ASP A 244 13.41 7.99 30.52
N ASN A 245 12.25 8.65 30.52
CA ASN A 245 10.96 8.06 30.93
C ASN A 245 10.05 7.73 29.71
N ASN A 246 10.58 7.69 28.49
CA ASN A 246 9.79 7.37 27.32
C ASN A 246 9.33 5.90 27.36
N PRO A 247 8.03 5.60 27.24
CA PRO A 247 7.52 4.22 27.34
C PRO A 247 7.94 3.34 26.16
N ALA A 248 8.39 3.93 25.03
CA ALA A 248 8.76 3.17 23.84
C ALA A 248 9.88 2.18 24.10
N LEU A 249 9.77 0.97 23.55
CA LEU A 249 10.79 -0.07 23.70
C LEU A 249 12.14 0.40 23.13
N PHE A 250 12.14 1.05 21.95
CA PHE A 250 13.34 1.62 21.35
C PHE A 250 13.15 3.12 21.10
N VAL A 251 14.17 3.91 21.47
CA VAL A 251 14.18 5.36 21.28
C VAL A 251 15.39 5.83 20.46
N THR A 252 15.32 7.08 19.97
CA THR A 252 16.44 7.70 19.27
C THR A 252 17.60 7.99 20.23
N GLU A 253 18.85 7.85 19.77
CA GLU A 253 20.03 8.30 20.53
C GLU A 253 20.11 9.82 20.58
N ARG A 254 19.66 10.47 19.52
CA ARG A 254 19.55 11.92 19.50
C ARG A 254 18.36 12.37 20.36
N VAL A 255 18.64 13.33 21.23
CA VAL A 255 17.65 13.98 22.08
C VAL A 255 17.01 15.15 21.32
N TYR A 256 15.70 15.30 21.46
CA TYR A 256 14.90 16.37 20.88
C TYR A 256 14.08 17.00 22.03
N ASP A 257 14.21 18.29 22.22
CA ASP A 257 13.52 19.01 23.29
C ASP A 257 13.74 18.38 24.68
N GLY A 258 14.97 17.97 24.94
CA GLY A 258 15.38 17.36 26.22
C GLY A 258 15.02 15.87 26.38
N GLN A 259 14.31 15.25 25.43
CA GLN A 259 13.90 13.84 25.51
C GLN A 259 14.18 13.07 24.22
N PRO A 260 14.57 11.79 24.30
CA PRO A 260 14.63 10.92 23.13
C PRO A 260 13.22 10.59 22.65
N ARG A 261 13.06 10.44 21.34
CA ARG A 261 11.78 10.10 20.71
C ARG A 261 11.68 8.62 20.39
N ARG A 262 10.46 8.08 20.37
CA ARG A 262 10.17 6.72 19.87
C ARG A 262 10.82 6.50 18.49
N LEU A 263 11.47 5.36 18.31
CA LEU A 263 12.09 4.99 17.04
C LEU A 263 11.02 4.65 16.01
N LYS A 264 10.97 5.42 14.91
CA LYS A 264 10.00 5.23 13.82
C LYS A 264 10.48 4.17 12.82
N LYS A 265 9.56 3.67 11.99
CA LYS A 265 9.82 2.63 10.96
C LYS A 265 11.05 2.95 10.11
N ASP A 266 11.14 4.17 9.58
CA ASP A 266 12.25 4.58 8.71
C ASP A 266 13.61 4.59 9.42
N ALA A 267 13.63 4.95 10.71
CA ALA A 267 14.85 4.93 11.51
C ALA A 267 15.31 3.49 11.78
N ILE A 268 14.38 2.58 12.10
CA ILE A 268 14.66 1.15 12.26
C ILE A 268 15.25 0.56 10.96
N GLU A 269 14.63 0.85 9.81
CA GLU A 269 15.11 0.41 8.50
C GLU A 269 16.49 1.00 8.14
N LYS A 270 16.76 2.26 8.52
CA LYS A 270 18.10 2.88 8.33
C LYS A 270 19.16 2.17 9.18
N ILE A 271 18.86 1.86 10.44
CA ILE A 271 19.78 1.13 11.33
C ILE A 271 20.09 -0.25 10.75
N THR A 272 19.09 -1.03 10.38
CA THR A 272 19.29 -2.37 9.84
C THR A 272 20.12 -2.35 8.56
N LYS A 273 19.83 -1.41 7.64
CA LYS A 273 20.62 -1.23 6.41
C LYS A 273 22.08 -0.85 6.69
N ALA A 274 22.30 0.05 7.64
CA ALA A 274 23.66 0.45 8.05
C ALA A 274 24.45 -0.73 8.64
N VAL A 275 23.82 -1.52 9.50
CA VAL A 275 24.41 -2.74 10.07
C VAL A 275 24.75 -3.75 8.96
N GLY A 276 23.83 -3.99 8.02
CA GLY A 276 24.09 -4.90 6.90
C GLY A 276 25.26 -4.45 6.02
N LYS A 277 25.36 -3.15 5.75
CA LYS A 277 26.50 -2.57 5.03
C LYS A 277 27.81 -2.73 5.80
N ALA A 278 27.81 -2.48 7.10
CA ALA A 278 28.97 -2.64 7.96
C ALA A 278 29.42 -4.10 8.10
N ALA A 279 28.48 -5.05 8.01
CA ALA A 279 28.76 -6.49 7.98
C ALA A 279 29.26 -7.00 6.62
N GLY A 280 29.40 -6.12 5.62
CA GLY A 280 29.86 -6.51 4.28
C GLY A 280 28.85 -7.33 3.47
N LEU A 281 27.55 -7.24 3.78
CA LEU A 281 26.53 -8.01 3.06
C LEU A 281 26.34 -7.46 1.64
N HIS A 282 26.28 -8.35 0.64
CA HIS A 282 25.93 -7.99 -0.75
C HIS A 282 24.42 -7.71 -0.94
N LYS A 283 23.60 -8.07 0.04
CA LYS A 283 22.15 -7.86 0.04
C LYS A 283 21.75 -6.78 1.03
N VAL A 284 20.64 -6.09 0.76
CA VAL A 284 20.11 -5.06 1.67
C VAL A 284 19.48 -5.72 2.88
N LEU A 285 20.04 -5.49 4.07
CA LEU A 285 19.49 -5.99 5.32
C LEU A 285 18.30 -5.12 5.77
N THR A 286 17.11 -5.69 5.73
CA THR A 286 15.87 -5.06 6.18
C THR A 286 15.26 -5.86 7.33
N VAL A 287 14.33 -5.27 8.09
CA VAL A 287 13.58 -5.99 9.13
C VAL A 287 12.91 -7.27 8.58
N HIS A 288 12.49 -7.23 7.32
CA HIS A 288 11.87 -8.38 6.68
C HIS A 288 12.87 -9.54 6.40
N VAL A 289 14.14 -9.22 6.18
CA VAL A 289 15.21 -10.24 6.03
C VAL A 289 15.41 -10.98 7.35
N PHE A 290 15.46 -10.31 8.51
CA PHE A 290 15.55 -10.98 9.83
C PHE A 290 14.39 -11.95 10.02
N ARG A 291 13.16 -11.53 9.68
CA ARG A 291 11.98 -12.37 9.78
C ARG A 291 12.05 -13.59 8.86
N ARG A 292 12.54 -13.43 7.64
CA ARG A 292 12.74 -14.54 6.70
C ARG A 292 13.82 -15.50 7.21
N THR A 293 14.90 -14.96 7.76
CA THR A 293 15.98 -15.75 8.36
C THR A 293 15.45 -16.61 9.53
N LEU A 294 14.66 -16.03 10.42
CA LEU A 294 14.01 -16.80 11.49
C LEU A 294 13.10 -17.88 10.94
N ALA A 295 12.26 -17.57 9.95
CA ALA A 295 11.37 -18.53 9.31
C ALA A 295 12.14 -19.70 8.67
N THR A 296 13.22 -19.41 7.96
CA THR A 296 14.08 -20.42 7.33
C THR A 296 14.77 -21.28 8.39
N ARG A 297 15.34 -20.67 9.43
CA ARG A 297 15.95 -21.40 10.56
C ARG A 297 14.98 -22.35 11.25
N LEU A 298 13.75 -21.91 11.51
CA LEU A 298 12.72 -22.76 12.11
C LEU A 298 12.35 -23.92 11.16
N ALA A 299 12.23 -23.63 9.87
CA ALA A 299 11.97 -24.65 8.86
C ALA A 299 13.11 -25.67 8.73
N ASP A 300 14.37 -25.23 8.82
CA ASP A 300 15.57 -26.09 8.78
C ASP A 300 15.68 -27.00 9.98
N LYS A 301 15.17 -26.55 11.14
CA LYS A 301 15.05 -27.34 12.37
C LYS A 301 13.79 -28.20 12.42
N GLU A 302 13.10 -28.35 11.28
CA GLU A 302 11.89 -29.16 11.14
C GLU A 302 10.74 -28.77 12.07
N CYS A 303 10.72 -27.48 12.50
CA CYS A 303 9.63 -26.94 13.30
C CYS A 303 8.28 -27.11 12.54
N PRO A 304 7.23 -27.62 13.21
CA PRO A 304 5.91 -27.75 12.58
C PRO A 304 5.43 -26.43 11.97
N LEU A 305 4.76 -26.54 10.81
CA LEU A 305 4.32 -25.38 10.03
C LEU A 305 3.41 -24.45 10.85
N GLU A 306 2.53 -25.04 11.66
CA GLU A 306 1.57 -24.35 12.51
C GLU A 306 2.29 -23.52 13.56
N VAL A 307 3.37 -24.04 14.15
CA VAL A 307 4.19 -23.33 15.13
C VAL A 307 4.93 -22.17 14.47
N VAL A 308 5.50 -22.37 13.27
CA VAL A 308 6.14 -21.29 12.50
C VAL A 308 5.13 -20.21 12.15
N GLN A 309 3.90 -20.58 11.78
CA GLN A 309 2.81 -19.64 11.50
C GLN A 309 2.44 -18.81 12.70
N GLU A 310 2.32 -19.44 13.87
CA GLU A 310 1.97 -18.76 15.13
C GLU A 310 3.08 -17.76 15.52
N ILE A 311 4.35 -18.21 15.55
CA ILE A 311 5.51 -17.36 15.85
C ILE A 311 5.56 -16.15 14.91
N LEU A 312 5.34 -16.36 13.62
CA LEU A 312 5.41 -15.28 12.62
C LEU A 312 4.10 -14.51 12.48
N GLY A 313 2.97 -15.01 12.97
CA GLY A 313 1.64 -14.41 12.81
C GLY A 313 1.24 -14.28 11.35
N HIS A 314 1.32 -15.39 10.59
CA HIS A 314 0.85 -15.46 9.21
C HIS A 314 -0.62 -15.86 9.18
N ARG A 315 -1.47 -15.03 8.58
CA ARG A 315 -2.90 -15.36 8.37
C ARG A 315 -3.11 -16.51 7.38
N SER A 316 -2.21 -16.65 6.41
CA SER A 316 -2.32 -17.65 5.36
C SER A 316 -1.17 -18.64 5.42
N PRO A 317 -1.47 -19.95 5.40
CA PRO A 317 -0.47 -21.02 5.29
C PRO A 317 0.44 -20.87 4.08
N THR A 318 -0.07 -20.32 2.99
CA THR A 318 0.67 -20.10 1.73
C THR A 318 1.92 -19.24 1.93
N THR A 319 1.86 -18.27 2.84
CA THR A 319 3.02 -17.42 3.13
C THR A 319 4.14 -18.21 3.81
N THR A 320 3.79 -19.12 4.72
CA THR A 320 4.76 -19.95 5.46
C THR A 320 5.27 -21.11 4.59
N LYS A 321 4.41 -21.70 3.75
CA LYS A 321 4.79 -22.77 2.80
C LYS A 321 5.93 -22.35 1.87
N ARG A 322 6.05 -21.07 1.51
CA ARG A 322 7.18 -20.56 0.69
C ARG A 322 8.53 -20.78 1.34
N TYR A 323 8.65 -20.65 2.66
CA TYR A 323 9.92 -20.89 3.38
C TYR A 323 10.29 -22.37 3.43
N ILE A 324 9.27 -23.25 3.42
CA ILE A 324 9.45 -24.70 3.48
C ILE A 324 9.73 -25.28 2.10
N ALA A 325 9.00 -24.83 1.07
CA ALA A 325 9.09 -25.38 -0.29
C ALA A 325 10.43 -25.08 -0.98
N GLN A 326 11.14 -24.01 -0.58
CA GLN A 326 12.41 -23.62 -1.20
C GLN A 326 13.63 -24.31 -0.60
N ASN A 327 13.48 -25.12 0.46
CA ASN A 327 14.61 -25.80 1.08
C ASN A 327 14.78 -27.23 0.53
N GLN A 328 15.48 -27.33 -0.60
CA GLN A 328 15.80 -28.64 -1.23
C GLN A 328 16.60 -29.57 -0.30
N ALA A 329 17.48 -29.01 0.55
CA ALA A 329 18.27 -29.79 1.49
C ALA A 329 17.38 -30.47 2.56
N ARG A 330 16.31 -29.79 2.99
CA ARG A 330 15.29 -30.38 3.88
C ARG A 330 14.53 -31.51 3.19
N ILE A 331 14.04 -31.25 1.97
CA ILE A 331 13.30 -32.27 1.20
C ILE A 331 14.17 -33.51 1.04
N ARG A 332 15.44 -33.32 0.69
CA ARG A 332 16.40 -34.43 0.55
C ARG A 332 16.60 -35.21 1.87
N ARG A 333 16.81 -34.47 3.00
CA ARG A 333 16.97 -35.12 4.33
C ARG A 333 15.73 -35.92 4.72
N GLN A 334 14.54 -35.36 4.52
CA GLN A 334 13.29 -36.05 4.83
C GLN A 334 13.07 -37.24 3.89
N ALA A 335 13.32 -37.09 2.58
CA ALA A 335 13.20 -38.18 1.64
C ALA A 335 14.11 -39.37 2.05
N VAL A 336 15.38 -39.12 2.34
CA VAL A 336 16.33 -40.14 2.82
C VAL A 336 15.79 -40.81 4.09
N ARG A 337 15.35 -40.01 5.10
CA ARG A 337 14.82 -40.55 6.37
C ARG A 337 13.61 -41.49 6.17
N TYR A 338 12.73 -41.20 5.20
CA TYR A 338 11.55 -42.03 4.93
C TYR A 338 11.83 -43.15 3.92
N MET A 339 12.85 -42.99 3.10
CA MET A 339 13.26 -44.06 2.16
C MET A 339 14.16 -45.11 2.81
N ASP A 340 14.99 -44.71 3.81
CA ASP A 340 15.85 -45.62 4.55
C ASP A 340 15.15 -46.29 5.76
N ALA A 341 13.90 -45.90 6.06
CA ALA A 341 13.08 -46.47 7.12
C ALA A 341 12.24 -47.69 6.67
N ALA A 342 12.50 -48.23 5.49
CA ALA A 342 11.94 -49.48 4.95
C ALA A 342 12.99 -50.64 5.02
#